data_69c25f3cf8ca0bdb08a7637bf810f05f
#
_entry.id   69c25f3cf8ca0bdb08a7637bf810f05f
#
_cell.length_a   1.000
_cell.length_b   1.000
_cell.length_c   1.000
_cell.angle_alpha   90.00
_cell.angle_beta   90.00
_cell.angle_gamma   90.00
#
_symmetry.space_group_name_H-M   'P 1'
#
loop_
_entity.id
_entity.type
_entity.pdbx_description
1 polymer ?
#
loop_
_entity_poly.entity_id
_entity_poly.type
_entity_poly.pdbx_seq_one_letter_code
_entity_poly.pdbx_strand_id
1 'polypeptide(L)' 'MAKTKISEYSATPASNTDISNINIAEGCSPANVNNAIRSVMAQLKDQQDGTSGDPFTVAGTLTSSGTLAVTGALTLD' A
#
# COMPACT_ATOMS: atom_id res chain seq x y z
N MET A 1 9.92 -12.44 0.46
CA MET A 1 8.60 -12.38 1.11
C MET A 1 7.61 -11.63 0.23
N ALA A 2 6.41 -12.14 0.08
CA ALA A 2 5.40 -11.46 -0.73
C ALA A 2 4.99 -10.14 -0.10
N LYS A 3 4.90 -9.08 -0.91
CA LYS A 3 4.42 -7.77 -0.46
C LYS A 3 2.93 -7.66 -0.79
N THR A 4 2.10 -7.65 0.24
CA THR A 4 0.64 -7.68 0.08
C THR A 4 -0.05 -6.43 0.59
N LYS A 5 0.69 -5.48 1.16
CA LYS A 5 0.14 -4.22 1.65
C LYS A 5 1.22 -3.15 1.67
N ILE A 6 0.79 -1.89 1.74
CA ILE A 6 1.69 -0.73 1.57
C ILE A 6 2.81 -0.70 2.61
N SER A 7 2.52 -1.06 3.86
CA SER A 7 3.54 -1.03 4.92
C SER A 7 4.74 -1.96 4.65
N GLU A 8 4.57 -2.94 3.77
CA GLU A 8 5.63 -3.88 3.41
C GLU A 8 6.53 -3.38 2.28
N TYR A 9 6.15 -2.29 1.63
CA TYR A 9 6.98 -1.71 0.57
C TYR A 9 8.21 -1.03 1.19
N SER A 10 9.29 -0.94 0.40
CA SER A 10 10.50 -0.22 0.81
C SER A 10 10.47 1.20 0.27
N ALA A 11 10.98 2.14 1.05
CA ALA A 11 11.20 3.50 0.57
C ALA A 11 12.38 3.56 -0.42
N THR A 12 13.22 2.52 -0.48
CA THR A 12 14.30 2.41 -1.44
C THR A 12 13.80 1.66 -2.68
N PRO A 13 13.67 2.33 -3.84
CA PRO A 13 13.06 1.70 -5.02
C PRO A 13 13.70 0.37 -5.41
N ALA A 14 15.03 0.28 -5.39
CA ALA A 14 15.74 -0.93 -5.79
C ALA A 14 15.46 -2.14 -4.89
N SER A 15 14.95 -1.91 -3.69
CA SER A 15 14.59 -2.99 -2.76
C SER A 15 13.20 -3.54 -2.99
N ASN A 16 12.39 -2.91 -3.85
CA ASN A 16 11.06 -3.39 -4.20
C ASN A 16 11.18 -4.35 -5.39
N THR A 17 11.48 -5.60 -5.09
CA THR A 17 11.78 -6.61 -6.11
C THR A 17 10.65 -7.61 -6.32
N ASP A 18 9.56 -7.53 -5.54
CA ASP A 18 8.37 -8.36 -5.72
C ASP A 18 7.13 -7.65 -5.23
N ILE A 19 5.99 -8.09 -5.76
CA ILE A 19 4.67 -7.74 -5.23
C ILE A 19 3.78 -8.98 -5.39
N SER A 20 3.15 -9.42 -4.30
CA SER A 20 2.31 -10.62 -4.28
C SER A 20 3.01 -11.84 -4.90
N ASN A 21 4.31 -12.00 -4.62
CA ASN A 21 5.18 -13.04 -5.21
C ASN A 21 5.43 -12.88 -6.71
N ILE A 22 5.08 -11.73 -7.30
CA ILE A 22 5.39 -11.42 -8.70
C ILE A 22 6.75 -10.75 -8.74
N ASN A 23 7.72 -11.35 -9.45
CA ASN A 23 9.07 -10.80 -9.58
C ASN A 23 9.03 -9.53 -10.43
N ILE A 24 9.46 -8.40 -9.85
CA ILE A 24 9.58 -7.13 -10.55
C ILE A 24 11.00 -6.57 -10.49
N ALA A 25 11.99 -7.40 -10.14
CA ALA A 25 13.39 -7.01 -10.19
C ALA A 25 13.83 -6.73 -11.62
N GLU A 26 14.99 -6.07 -11.80
CA GLU A 26 15.56 -5.85 -13.12
C GLU A 26 15.66 -7.17 -13.88
N GLY A 27 15.30 -7.14 -15.16
CA GLY A 27 15.30 -8.34 -16.00
C GLY A 27 14.10 -9.23 -15.82
N CYS A 28 13.07 -8.82 -15.07
CA CYS A 28 11.87 -9.62 -14.93
C CYS A 28 11.13 -9.78 -16.26
N SER A 29 10.28 -10.80 -16.35
CA SER A 29 9.46 -11.02 -17.53
C SER A 29 8.52 -9.84 -17.79
N PRO A 30 8.38 -9.36 -19.04
CA PRO A 30 7.42 -8.31 -19.36
C PRO A 30 5.98 -8.64 -18.93
N ALA A 31 5.60 -9.92 -18.92
CA ALA A 31 4.28 -10.33 -18.46
C ALA A 31 4.06 -10.04 -16.97
N ASN A 32 5.13 -9.93 -16.18
CA ASN A 32 5.01 -9.59 -14.75
C ASN A 32 4.62 -8.14 -14.53
N VAL A 33 4.90 -7.25 -15.47
CA VAL A 33 4.68 -5.81 -15.30
C VAL A 33 3.19 -5.51 -15.16
N ASN A 34 2.34 -6.00 -16.07
CA ASN A 34 0.92 -5.73 -15.94
C ASN A 34 0.30 -6.44 -14.73
N ASN A 35 0.78 -7.64 -14.41
CA ASN A 35 0.29 -8.35 -13.22
C ASN A 35 0.66 -7.60 -11.94
N ALA A 36 1.87 -7.04 -11.88
CA ALA A 36 2.31 -6.23 -10.75
C ALA A 36 1.46 -4.97 -10.59
N ILE A 37 1.15 -4.28 -11.69
CA ILE A 37 0.32 -3.08 -11.68
C ILE A 37 -1.07 -3.42 -11.12
N ARG A 38 -1.65 -4.52 -11.56
CA ARG A 38 -2.95 -4.98 -11.05
C ARG A 38 -2.91 -5.26 -9.55
N SER A 39 -1.82 -5.87 -9.08
CA SER A 39 -1.65 -6.14 -7.65
C SER A 39 -1.53 -4.85 -6.84
N VAL A 40 -0.76 -3.87 -7.34
CA VAL A 40 -0.65 -2.56 -6.68
C VAL A 40 -2.03 -1.91 -6.58
N MET A 41 -2.81 -1.93 -7.64
CA MET A 41 -4.15 -1.35 -7.64
C MET A 41 -5.07 -2.03 -6.63
N ALA A 42 -5.01 -3.36 -6.54
CA ALA A 42 -5.79 -4.10 -5.56
C ALA A 42 -5.38 -3.75 -4.13
N GLN A 43 -4.08 -3.63 -3.89
CA GLN A 43 -3.56 -3.30 -2.56
C GLN A 43 -3.89 -1.85 -2.16
N LEU A 44 -3.88 -0.92 -3.13
CA LEU A 44 -4.32 0.45 -2.89
C LEU A 44 -5.80 0.51 -2.55
N LYS A 45 -6.62 -0.28 -3.23
CA LYS A 45 -8.05 -0.35 -2.93
C LYS A 45 -8.29 -0.92 -1.53
N ASP A 46 -7.54 -1.95 -1.15
CA ASP A 46 -7.63 -2.52 0.19
C ASP A 46 -7.24 -1.50 1.26
N GLN A 47 -6.24 -0.66 0.97
CA GLN A 47 -5.84 0.41 1.88
C GLN A 47 -6.93 1.48 1.97
N GLN A 48 -7.53 1.84 0.85
CA GLN A 48 -8.55 2.89 0.79
C GLN A 48 -9.80 2.51 1.56
N ASP A 49 -10.23 1.24 1.51
CA ASP A 49 -11.45 0.80 2.19
C ASP A 49 -11.21 0.15 3.55
N GLY A 50 -9.95 0.08 3.98
CA GLY A 50 -9.60 -0.45 5.30
C GLY A 50 -9.49 -1.98 5.37
N THR A 51 -9.69 -2.68 4.26
CA THR A 51 -9.66 -4.15 4.25
C THR A 51 -8.29 -4.69 4.69
N SER A 52 -7.21 -4.00 4.35
CA SER A 52 -5.86 -4.47 4.70
C SER A 52 -5.58 -4.39 6.20
N GLY A 53 -6.28 -3.52 6.93
CA GLY A 53 -5.99 -3.27 8.35
C GLY A 53 -4.65 -2.59 8.57
N ASP A 54 -4.05 -2.03 7.52
CA ASP A 54 -2.71 -1.46 7.55
C ASP A 54 -2.76 -0.04 8.14
N PRO A 55 -1.96 0.27 9.18
CA PRO A 55 -1.97 1.61 9.76
C PRO A 55 -1.43 2.65 8.79
N PHE A 56 -1.90 3.88 8.92
CA PHE A 56 -1.52 4.99 8.06
C PHE A 56 -1.07 6.17 8.92
N THR A 57 0.17 6.64 8.73
CA THR A 57 0.72 7.75 9.49
C THR A 57 0.80 8.98 8.60
N VAL A 58 0.24 10.10 9.08
CA VAL A 58 0.34 11.40 8.42
C VAL A 58 1.21 12.30 9.29
N ALA A 59 2.40 12.65 8.78
CA ALA A 59 3.35 13.46 9.54
C ALA A 59 3.01 14.96 9.53
N GLY A 60 2.27 15.39 8.51
CA GLY A 60 1.84 16.81 8.40
C GLY A 60 0.37 16.95 8.73
N THR A 61 -0.26 17.94 8.11
CA THR A 61 -1.70 18.21 8.30
C THR A 61 -2.52 17.21 7.49
N LEU A 62 -3.49 16.58 8.14
CA LEU A 62 -4.52 15.80 7.45
C LEU A 62 -5.77 16.69 7.31
N THR A 63 -6.16 16.95 6.06
CA THR A 63 -7.36 17.74 5.78
C THR A 63 -8.47 16.83 5.26
N SER A 64 -9.61 16.86 5.93
CA SER A 64 -10.82 16.17 5.47
C SER A 64 -11.83 17.24 5.04
N SER A 65 -12.11 17.30 3.73
CA SER A 65 -13.10 18.24 3.19
C SER A 65 -14.53 17.74 3.33
N GLY A 66 -14.69 16.46 3.60
CA GLY A 66 -15.99 15.87 3.88
C GLY A 66 -16.14 15.57 5.36
N THR A 67 -16.92 14.56 5.67
CA THR A 67 -17.11 14.11 7.04
C THR A 67 -15.94 13.28 7.50
N LEU A 68 -15.42 13.54 8.68
CA LEU A 68 -14.46 12.66 9.35
C LEU A 68 -15.25 11.74 10.29
N ALA A 69 -15.22 10.43 10.00
CA ALA A 69 -15.87 9.43 10.84
C ALA A 69 -14.82 8.58 11.55
N VAL A 70 -14.87 8.52 12.87
CA VAL A 70 -13.99 7.67 13.68
C VAL A 70 -14.84 6.61 14.36
N THR A 71 -14.67 5.35 13.96
CA THR A 71 -15.48 4.25 14.49
C THR A 71 -14.94 3.72 15.81
N GLY A 72 -13.64 3.71 15.97
CA GLY A 72 -13.00 3.28 17.21
C GLY A 72 -12.66 4.45 18.12
N ALA A 73 -11.66 4.28 18.95
CA ALA A 73 -11.22 5.32 19.87
C ALA A 73 -10.45 6.41 19.13
N LEU A 74 -10.75 7.65 19.43
CA LEU A 74 -9.97 8.82 19.00
C LEU A 74 -9.04 9.21 20.15
N THR A 75 -7.74 9.18 19.88
CA THR A 75 -6.73 9.59 20.87
C THR A 75 -6.12 10.92 20.48
N LEU A 76 -6.17 11.88 21.38
CA LEU A 76 -5.56 13.20 21.22
C LEU A 76 -4.49 13.38 22.29
N ASP A 77 -3.28 13.72 21.85
CA ASP A 77 -2.16 13.96 22.76
C ASP A 77 -2.08 15.44 23.14
#